data_57e69ac47f92fb8ab0930cdac2d2348a
#
_entry.id   57e69ac47f92fb8ab0930cdac2d2348a
#
_cell.length_a   1.000
_cell.length_b   1.000
_cell.length_c   1.000
_cell.angle_alpha   90.00
_cell.angle_beta   90.00
_cell.angle_gamma   90.00
#
_symmetry.space_group_name_H-M   'P 1'
#
loop_
_entity.id
_entity.type
_entity.pdbx_description
1 polymer ?
#
loop_
_entity_poly.entity_id
_entity_poly.type
_entity_poly.pdbx_seq_one_letter_code
_entity_poly.pdbx_strand_id
1 'polypeptide(L)'
;YREDDWAIDGFYTHYVPVNSDGYNEVDYKQPFYGVYGVYSGEELRTWDFFYLGYDNRHTGGPPASDDFSLHTFGGRVYGKTESKWLYEMIAAAQLGRQSGLGLDQEAGMATAGLGRQLSTTGWKPTLWVYYDYASGNAPGGSFNRFNQLFPLAHKYFGFIDAVQRSNIESPNVLLTMQPREKLSLLFWYYHFMANQAGDIVPSIGGTPPQSLTSTDFGDELDFIATYAISPRSNILLGYSHFWRGSKILAPTDADFIYTQWELNF
;
A
#
# COMPACT_ATOMS: atom_id res chain seq x y z
N TYR A 1 -8.16 14.23 -19.97
CA TYR A 1 -7.30 14.97 -20.88
C TYR A 1 -6.11 14.11 -21.27
N ARG A 2 -5.80 14.03 -22.54
CA ARG A 2 -4.65 13.33 -23.09
C ARG A 2 -4.10 14.18 -24.23
N GLU A 3 -2.89 14.71 -24.08
CA GLU A 3 -2.22 15.49 -25.11
C GLU A 3 -0.71 15.42 -24.90
N ASP A 4 0.05 15.21 -25.97
CA ASP A 4 1.49 15.04 -25.97
C ASP A 4 1.93 14.01 -24.91
N ASP A 5 2.74 14.45 -23.96
CA ASP A 5 3.32 13.61 -22.89
C ASP A 5 2.48 13.59 -21.61
N TRP A 6 1.34 14.26 -21.61
CA TRP A 6 0.47 14.38 -20.45
C TRP A 6 -0.80 13.54 -20.54
N ALA A 7 -1.12 12.88 -19.43
CA ALA A 7 -2.40 12.25 -19.17
C ALA A 7 -2.96 12.77 -17.84
N ILE A 8 -4.15 13.38 -17.85
CA ILE A 8 -4.78 13.93 -16.64
C ILE A 8 -6.20 13.40 -16.52
N ASP A 9 -6.50 12.80 -15.39
CA ASP A 9 -7.82 12.26 -15.03
C ASP A 9 -8.37 12.97 -13.80
N GLY A 10 -9.61 13.43 -13.88
CA GLY A 10 -10.39 13.89 -12.73
C GLY A 10 -11.54 12.92 -12.46
N PHE A 11 -11.85 12.70 -11.19
CA PHE A 11 -12.93 11.80 -10.79
C PHE A 11 -13.67 12.28 -9.54
N TYR A 12 -14.92 11.83 -9.42
CA TYR A 12 -15.75 11.97 -8.24
C TYR A 12 -16.58 10.70 -8.08
N THR A 13 -16.53 10.08 -6.90
CA THR A 13 -17.24 8.84 -6.60
C THR A 13 -17.67 8.79 -5.13
N HIS A 14 -18.44 7.76 -4.76
CA HIS A 14 -18.79 7.47 -3.40
C HIS A 14 -18.39 6.04 -3.05
N TYR A 15 -18.09 5.80 -1.80
CA TYR A 15 -17.81 4.47 -1.30
C TYR A 15 -19.05 3.57 -1.39
N VAL A 16 -18.86 2.31 -1.73
CA VAL A 16 -19.90 1.28 -1.74
C VAL A 16 -19.45 0.18 -0.79
N PRO A 17 -19.89 0.18 0.47
CA PRO A 17 -19.53 -0.84 1.43
C PRO A 17 -20.12 -2.20 1.02
N VAL A 18 -19.36 -3.27 1.32
CA VAL A 18 -19.86 -4.64 1.13
C VAL A 18 -20.92 -4.93 2.20
N ASN A 19 -22.10 -5.34 1.77
CA ASN A 19 -23.18 -5.81 2.64
C ASN A 19 -23.31 -7.33 2.48
N SER A 20 -22.97 -8.08 3.54
CA SER A 20 -23.07 -9.56 3.55
C SER A 20 -24.52 -10.08 3.55
N ASP A 21 -25.46 -9.25 3.99
CA ASP A 21 -26.86 -9.65 4.23
C ASP A 21 -27.83 -9.08 3.19
N GLY A 22 -27.32 -8.36 2.17
CA GLY A 22 -28.16 -7.72 1.17
C GLY A 22 -27.39 -7.20 -0.03
N TYR A 23 -28.01 -6.31 -0.80
CA TYR A 23 -27.35 -5.61 -1.90
C TYR A 23 -26.43 -4.52 -1.38
N ASN A 24 -25.29 -4.33 -2.06
CA ASN A 24 -24.39 -3.22 -1.78
C ASN A 24 -25.07 -1.90 -2.19
N GLU A 25 -25.04 -0.93 -1.31
CA GLU A 25 -25.64 0.40 -1.52
C GLU A 25 -24.56 1.48 -1.46
N VAL A 26 -24.77 2.57 -2.21
CA VAL A 26 -23.85 3.72 -2.24
C VAL A 26 -23.92 4.47 -0.91
N ASP A 27 -22.79 4.69 -0.28
CA ASP A 27 -22.67 5.55 0.89
C ASP A 27 -22.40 7.01 0.48
N TYR A 28 -23.44 7.79 0.35
CA TYR A 28 -23.35 9.22 -0.02
C TYR A 28 -22.68 10.11 1.03
N LYS A 29 -22.39 9.58 2.24
CA LYS A 29 -21.63 10.29 3.26
C LYS A 29 -20.14 10.14 3.10
N GLN A 30 -19.68 9.26 2.20
CA GLN A 30 -18.27 8.99 1.92
C GLN A 30 -17.90 9.35 0.46
N PRO A 31 -17.87 10.64 0.07
CA PRO A 31 -17.38 11.05 -1.23
C PRO A 31 -15.86 10.90 -1.30
N PHE A 32 -15.38 10.39 -2.45
CA PHE A 32 -13.97 10.33 -2.83
C PHE A 32 -13.78 10.98 -4.18
N TYR A 33 -12.85 11.91 -4.26
CA TYR A 33 -12.64 12.72 -5.46
C TYR A 33 -11.17 13.08 -5.63
N GLY A 34 -10.78 13.43 -6.84
CA GLY A 34 -9.40 13.83 -7.06
C GLY A 34 -9.04 14.12 -8.50
N VAL A 35 -7.76 14.43 -8.65
CA VAL A 35 -7.09 14.62 -9.93
C VAL A 35 -5.80 13.82 -9.91
N TYR A 36 -5.53 13.11 -10.99
CA TYR A 36 -4.30 12.34 -11.19
C TYR A 36 -3.69 12.70 -12.53
N GLY A 37 -2.44 13.13 -12.52
CA GLY A 37 -1.68 13.53 -13.71
C GLY A 37 -0.46 12.65 -13.89
N VAL A 38 -0.19 12.22 -15.12
CA VAL A 38 1.01 11.49 -15.53
C VAL A 38 1.75 12.30 -16.59
N TYR A 39 3.04 12.49 -16.40
CA TYR A 39 3.95 13.07 -17.39
C TYR A 39 5.00 12.05 -17.82
N SER A 40 5.05 11.72 -19.11
CA SER A 40 5.93 10.71 -19.72
C SER A 40 6.81 11.25 -20.84
N GLY A 41 7.05 12.55 -20.91
CA GLY A 41 7.87 13.21 -21.94
C GLY A 41 9.38 12.96 -21.82
N GLU A 42 9.82 12.21 -20.81
CA GLU A 42 11.22 11.83 -20.63
C GLU A 42 11.44 10.33 -20.93
N GLU A 43 12.42 9.99 -21.77
CA GLU A 43 12.64 8.60 -22.21
C GLU A 43 12.90 7.59 -21.06
N LEU A 44 13.54 8.06 -19.98
CA LEU A 44 13.99 7.17 -18.90
C LEU A 44 13.18 7.32 -17.61
N ARG A 45 12.22 8.23 -17.54
CA ARG A 45 11.44 8.47 -16.33
C ARG A 45 10.02 8.90 -16.60
N THR A 46 9.16 8.60 -15.65
CA THR A 46 7.76 9.03 -15.61
C THR A 46 7.50 9.71 -14.28
N TRP A 47 6.68 10.75 -14.31
CA TRP A 47 6.23 11.50 -13.15
C TRP A 47 4.71 11.36 -13.00
N ASP A 48 4.28 11.07 -11.79
CA ASP A 48 2.86 11.11 -11.42
C ASP A 48 2.67 12.23 -10.39
N PHE A 49 1.54 12.92 -10.48
CA PHE A 49 1.11 13.93 -9.51
C PHE A 49 -0.35 13.68 -9.17
N PHE A 50 -0.70 13.80 -7.91
CA PHE A 50 -2.08 13.57 -7.51
C PHE A 50 -2.54 14.48 -6.38
N TYR A 51 -3.82 14.78 -6.43
CA TYR A 51 -4.61 15.29 -5.33
C TYR A 51 -5.80 14.37 -5.12
N LEU A 52 -6.01 13.92 -3.87
CA LEU A 52 -7.10 13.04 -3.48
C LEU A 52 -7.82 13.62 -2.27
N GLY A 53 -9.12 13.86 -2.39
CA GLY A 53 -9.99 14.27 -1.31
C GLY A 53 -10.89 13.12 -0.88
N TYR A 54 -10.99 12.86 0.43
CA TYR A 54 -11.84 11.84 0.99
C TYR A 54 -12.51 12.36 2.26
N ASP A 55 -13.84 12.40 2.25
CA ASP A 55 -14.63 12.77 3.40
C ASP A 55 -15.34 11.53 3.96
N ASN A 56 -15.49 11.47 5.27
CA ASN A 56 -16.44 10.61 5.94
C ASN A 56 -17.29 11.47 6.89
N ARG A 57 -18.59 11.49 6.68
CA ARG A 57 -19.56 12.32 7.41
C ARG A 57 -20.46 11.48 8.32
N HIS A 58 -20.04 10.29 8.70
CA HIS A 58 -20.70 9.47 9.66
C HIS A 58 -20.45 10.01 11.08
N THR A 59 -21.50 10.23 11.81
CA THR A 59 -21.45 10.67 13.20
C THR A 59 -22.06 9.60 14.10
N GLY A 60 -21.36 9.17 15.14
CA GLY A 60 -21.94 8.34 16.21
C GLY A 60 -21.60 6.86 16.20
N GLY A 61 -20.63 6.43 15.40
CA GLY A 61 -20.02 5.10 15.58
C GLY A 61 -18.89 5.13 16.63
N PRO A 62 -18.57 4.03 17.32
CA PRO A 62 -17.29 3.87 17.97
C PRO A 62 -16.22 3.45 16.94
N PRO A 63 -15.09 4.15 16.88
CA PRO A 63 -14.76 5.36 17.64
C PRO A 63 -15.29 6.63 16.96
N ALA A 64 -15.42 7.72 17.72
CA ALA A 64 -15.82 9.06 17.26
C ALA A 64 -14.94 9.63 16.11
N SER A 65 -13.95 8.89 15.65
CA SER A 65 -13.03 9.18 14.55
C SER A 65 -13.62 8.99 13.15
N ASP A 66 -14.88 8.62 13.01
CA ASP A 66 -15.48 8.37 11.70
C ASP A 66 -15.79 9.64 10.91
N ASP A 67 -15.95 10.78 11.58
CA ASP A 67 -16.15 12.08 10.91
C ASP A 67 -14.81 12.73 10.60
N PHE A 68 -14.45 12.80 9.32
CA PHE A 68 -13.21 13.44 8.87
C PHE A 68 -13.33 14.00 7.44
N SER A 69 -12.43 14.94 7.12
CA SER A 69 -12.16 15.42 5.78
C SER A 69 -10.66 15.42 5.55
N LEU A 70 -10.19 14.64 4.58
CA LEU A 70 -8.77 14.42 4.28
C LEU A 70 -8.43 14.88 2.87
N HIS A 71 -7.33 15.59 2.75
CA HIS A 71 -6.77 16.07 1.49
C HIS A 71 -5.33 15.57 1.36
N THR A 72 -5.10 14.69 0.40
CA THR A 72 -3.79 14.07 0.16
C THR A 72 -3.20 14.62 -1.12
N PHE A 73 -2.01 15.22 -1.03
CA PHE A 73 -1.23 15.73 -2.15
C PHE A 73 0.04 14.92 -2.27
N GLY A 74 0.35 14.45 -3.45
CA GLY A 74 1.55 13.64 -3.61
C GLY A 74 2.06 13.57 -5.04
N GLY A 75 3.21 12.93 -5.16
CA GLY A 75 3.82 12.64 -6.44
C GLY A 75 4.68 11.39 -6.37
N ARG A 76 4.92 10.84 -7.55
CA ARG A 76 5.78 9.68 -7.77
C ARG A 76 6.70 9.96 -8.94
N VAL A 77 7.94 9.54 -8.84
CA VAL A 77 8.87 9.44 -9.96
C VAL A 77 9.42 8.04 -10.03
N TYR A 78 9.41 7.45 -11.20
CA TYR A 78 9.97 6.12 -11.42
C TYR A 78 10.59 6.01 -12.81
N GLY A 79 11.53 5.09 -12.94
CA GLY A 79 12.20 4.89 -14.20
C GLY A 79 13.48 4.09 -14.09
N LYS A 80 14.37 4.35 -15.03
CA LYS A 80 15.69 3.73 -15.07
C LYS A 80 16.77 4.79 -15.37
N THR A 81 17.97 4.56 -14.90
CA THR A 81 19.15 5.35 -15.28
C THR A 81 19.77 4.81 -16.57
N GLU A 82 20.66 5.57 -17.20
CA GLU A 82 21.49 5.09 -18.34
C GLU A 82 22.32 3.85 -17.97
N SER A 83 22.75 3.75 -16.72
CA SER A 83 23.46 2.58 -16.17
C SER A 83 22.54 1.41 -15.78
N LYS A 84 21.28 1.47 -16.18
CA LYS A 84 20.24 0.43 -15.99
C LYS A 84 19.86 0.14 -14.53
N TRP A 85 20.11 1.08 -13.63
CA TRP A 85 19.48 1.05 -12.33
C TRP A 85 18.00 1.46 -12.47
N LEU A 86 17.15 0.73 -11.80
CA LEU A 86 15.72 1.04 -11.67
C LEU A 86 15.51 1.85 -10.39
N TYR A 87 14.61 2.80 -10.40
CA TYR A 87 14.27 3.57 -9.21
C TYR A 87 12.78 3.91 -9.17
N GLU A 88 12.28 4.05 -7.96
CA GLU A 88 10.93 4.49 -7.67
C GLU A 88 10.93 5.29 -6.37
N MET A 89 10.34 6.48 -6.41
CA MET A 89 10.15 7.32 -5.24
C MET A 89 8.73 7.87 -5.27
N ILE A 90 8.05 7.79 -4.13
CA ILE A 90 6.72 8.38 -3.94
C ILE A 90 6.70 9.09 -2.60
N ALA A 91 6.05 10.26 -2.53
CA ALA A 91 5.79 10.96 -1.29
C ALA A 91 4.42 11.63 -1.35
N ALA A 92 3.75 11.69 -0.20
CA ALA A 92 2.50 12.42 -0.04
C ALA A 92 2.40 13.07 1.34
N ALA A 93 1.78 14.25 1.36
CA ALA A 93 1.30 14.92 2.55
C ALA A 93 -0.22 14.81 2.62
N GLN A 94 -0.74 14.56 3.80
CA GLN A 94 -2.17 14.45 4.06
C GLN A 94 -2.56 15.46 5.14
N LEU A 95 -3.41 16.40 4.76
CA LEU A 95 -3.92 17.50 5.59
C LEU A 95 -5.43 17.40 5.70
N GLY A 96 -6.00 18.05 6.72
CA GLY A 96 -7.45 18.09 6.86
C GLY A 96 -7.91 18.17 8.31
N ARG A 97 -9.04 17.55 8.58
CA ARG A 97 -9.67 17.59 9.89
C ARG A 97 -10.22 16.22 10.27
N GLN A 98 -9.86 15.76 11.45
CA GLN A 98 -10.52 14.65 12.17
C GLN A 98 -11.63 15.26 13.02
N SER A 99 -12.79 15.54 12.41
CA SER A 99 -13.89 16.27 13.06
C SER A 99 -14.42 15.52 14.28
N GLY A 100 -14.53 14.19 14.20
CA GLY A 100 -14.95 13.35 15.32
C GLY A 100 -14.02 13.40 16.54
N LEU A 101 -12.72 13.73 16.32
CA LEU A 101 -11.74 13.91 17.39
C LEU A 101 -11.52 15.37 17.77
N GLY A 102 -11.99 16.33 16.96
CA GLY A 102 -11.71 17.74 17.11
C GLY A 102 -10.27 18.16 16.84
N LEU A 103 -9.50 17.35 16.07
CA LEU A 103 -8.08 17.54 15.77
C LEU A 103 -7.85 17.84 14.29
N ASP A 104 -6.82 18.63 13.99
CA ASP A 104 -6.33 18.78 12.62
C ASP A 104 -5.54 17.54 12.20
N GLN A 105 -5.66 17.15 10.92
CA GLN A 105 -4.87 16.08 10.31
C GLN A 105 -3.60 16.65 9.70
N GLU A 106 -2.45 16.13 10.11
CA GLU A 106 -1.14 16.49 9.57
C GLU A 106 -0.27 15.24 9.48
N ALA A 107 -0.32 14.55 8.35
CA ALA A 107 0.32 13.26 8.17
C ALA A 107 1.10 13.19 6.84
N GLY A 108 1.97 12.20 6.73
CA GLY A 108 2.74 12.01 5.51
C GLY A 108 3.20 10.59 5.31
N MET A 109 3.54 10.28 4.05
CA MET A 109 4.14 9.00 3.69
C MET A 109 5.21 9.19 2.63
N ALA A 110 6.16 8.26 2.58
CA ALA A 110 7.16 8.16 1.54
C ALA A 110 7.55 6.70 1.27
N THR A 111 7.92 6.42 0.02
CA THR A 111 8.60 5.18 -0.39
C THR A 111 9.80 5.55 -1.24
N ALA A 112 10.91 4.90 -1.04
CA ALA A 112 12.08 4.97 -1.92
C ALA A 112 12.52 3.55 -2.28
N GLY A 113 12.68 3.29 -3.58
CA GLY A 113 13.12 2.00 -4.11
C GLY A 113 14.26 2.13 -5.11
N LEU A 114 15.23 1.23 -4.98
CA LEU A 114 16.33 1.08 -5.93
C LEU A 114 16.41 -0.37 -6.37
N GLY A 115 16.41 -0.60 -7.68
CA GLY A 115 16.42 -1.94 -8.25
C GLY A 115 17.45 -2.12 -9.34
N ARG A 116 17.75 -3.38 -9.64
CA ARG A 116 18.62 -3.75 -10.76
C ARG A 116 18.31 -5.14 -11.27
N GLN A 117 18.22 -5.28 -12.59
CA GLN A 117 18.25 -6.59 -13.22
C GLN A 117 19.69 -7.13 -13.17
N LEU A 118 19.90 -8.23 -12.44
CA LEU A 118 21.23 -8.80 -12.19
C LEU A 118 21.75 -9.60 -13.38
N SER A 119 20.85 -10.17 -14.21
CA SER A 119 21.18 -10.89 -15.42
C SER A 119 20.09 -10.74 -16.48
N THR A 120 20.46 -10.68 -17.74
CA THR A 120 19.54 -10.69 -18.89
C THR A 120 19.31 -12.09 -19.45
N THR A 121 20.05 -13.08 -18.97
CA THR A 121 19.97 -14.50 -19.37
C THR A 121 19.57 -15.38 -18.21
N GLY A 122 19.21 -16.61 -18.50
CA GLY A 122 18.74 -17.56 -17.49
C GLY A 122 17.44 -17.12 -16.84
N TRP A 123 17.42 -17.03 -15.53
CA TRP A 123 16.22 -16.68 -14.75
C TRP A 123 15.90 -15.18 -14.72
N LYS A 124 16.73 -14.33 -15.33
CA LYS A 124 16.56 -12.87 -15.41
C LYS A 124 16.22 -12.22 -14.05
N PRO A 125 16.97 -12.50 -12.98
CA PRO A 125 16.64 -12.00 -11.65
C PRO A 125 16.72 -10.47 -11.61
N THR A 126 15.71 -9.85 -11.01
CA THR A 126 15.67 -8.41 -10.70
C THR A 126 15.51 -8.25 -9.21
N LEU A 127 16.48 -7.58 -8.59
CA LEU A 127 16.50 -7.29 -7.17
C LEU A 127 16.11 -5.83 -6.95
N TRP A 128 15.22 -5.60 -5.98
CA TRP A 128 14.86 -4.29 -5.45
C TRP A 128 15.08 -4.23 -3.95
N VAL A 129 15.51 -3.08 -3.48
CA VAL A 129 15.53 -2.72 -2.07
C VAL A 129 14.66 -1.48 -1.92
N TYR A 130 13.73 -1.53 -0.97
CA TYR A 130 12.81 -0.45 -0.66
C TYR A 130 12.91 -0.02 0.80
N TYR A 131 12.55 1.21 1.03
CA TYR A 131 12.19 1.71 2.34
C TYR A 131 10.85 2.43 2.25
N ASP A 132 9.90 1.99 3.05
CA ASP A 132 8.58 2.56 3.18
C ASP A 132 8.42 3.27 4.52
N TYR A 133 7.74 4.41 4.50
CA TYR A 133 7.40 5.21 5.65
C TYR A 133 5.96 5.67 5.58
N ALA A 134 5.25 5.64 6.70
CA ALA A 134 4.01 6.36 6.90
C ALA A 134 3.92 6.80 8.37
N SER A 135 3.59 8.06 8.60
CA SER A 135 3.53 8.64 9.93
C SER A 135 2.50 7.95 10.82
N GLY A 136 2.82 7.82 12.10
CA GLY A 136 1.95 7.40 13.18
C GLY A 136 1.50 8.59 14.02
N ASN A 137 0.49 8.38 14.86
CA ASN A 137 -0.03 9.42 15.73
C ASN A 137 0.87 9.60 16.97
N ALA A 138 1.58 10.72 17.03
CA ALA A 138 2.36 11.12 18.18
C ALA A 138 1.51 11.95 19.15
N PRO A 139 1.82 11.98 20.44
CA PRO A 139 1.19 12.92 21.38
C PRO A 139 1.41 14.36 20.92
N GLY A 140 0.33 15.13 20.80
CA GLY A 140 0.40 16.53 20.32
C GLY A 140 -0.97 17.13 20.03
N GLY A 141 -0.96 18.31 19.39
CA GLY A 141 -2.17 19.06 19.05
C GLY A 141 -2.85 18.63 17.75
N SER A 142 -2.19 17.83 16.90
CA SER A 142 -2.70 17.35 15.61
C SER A 142 -2.77 15.82 15.59
N PHE A 143 -3.61 15.25 14.72
CA PHE A 143 -3.63 13.83 14.43
C PHE A 143 -2.66 13.52 13.28
N ASN A 144 -1.61 12.75 13.56
CA ASN A 144 -0.49 12.58 12.64
C ASN A 144 -0.44 11.21 11.95
N ARG A 145 -1.37 10.29 12.24
CA ARG A 145 -1.38 8.98 11.56
C ARG A 145 -1.88 9.12 10.13
N PHE A 146 -1.03 8.69 9.18
CA PHE A 146 -1.39 8.67 7.77
C PHE A 146 -2.52 7.67 7.51
N ASN A 147 -3.52 8.09 6.75
CA ASN A 147 -4.61 7.24 6.30
C ASN A 147 -4.34 6.78 4.87
N GLN A 148 -4.21 5.48 4.66
CA GLN A 148 -3.95 4.90 3.34
C GLN A 148 -5.12 5.05 2.36
N LEU A 149 -6.27 5.58 2.78
CA LEU A 149 -7.53 5.70 2.04
C LEU A 149 -8.13 4.31 1.75
N PHE A 150 -7.79 3.71 0.60
CA PHE A 150 -8.31 2.41 0.16
C PHE A 150 -7.16 1.42 -0.03
N PRO A 151 -6.76 0.65 1.01
CA PRO A 151 -5.68 -0.32 0.90
C PRO A 151 -6.04 -1.44 -0.08
N LEU A 152 -5.07 -1.82 -0.91
CA LEU A 152 -5.18 -2.97 -1.81
C LEU A 152 -4.63 -4.21 -1.09
N ALA A 153 -5.51 -5.20 -0.87
CA ALA A 153 -5.16 -6.47 -0.27
C ALA A 153 -4.24 -7.33 -1.16
N HIS A 154 -3.48 -8.21 -0.52
CA HIS A 154 -2.66 -9.27 -1.13
C HIS A 154 -1.65 -8.78 -2.17
N LYS A 155 -0.96 -7.65 -1.90
CA LYS A 155 0.07 -7.14 -2.79
C LYS A 155 1.14 -6.31 -2.10
N TYR A 156 0.76 -5.15 -1.55
CA TYR A 156 1.70 -4.23 -0.91
C TYR A 156 1.65 -4.41 0.60
N PHE A 157 2.82 -4.32 1.27
CA PHE A 157 2.96 -4.60 2.71
C PHE A 157 2.59 -6.03 3.09
N GLY A 158 3.00 -6.99 2.23
CA GLY A 158 2.78 -8.40 2.43
C GLY A 158 1.44 -8.91 1.91
N PHE A 159 1.36 -10.21 1.72
CA PHE A 159 0.18 -10.90 1.19
C PHE A 159 -0.76 -11.41 2.31
N ILE A 160 -0.30 -11.38 3.57
CA ILE A 160 -1.13 -11.71 4.75
C ILE A 160 -2.06 -10.55 5.13
N ASP A 161 -1.80 -9.33 4.59
CA ASP A 161 -2.55 -8.12 4.94
C ASP A 161 -2.45 -7.71 6.40
N ALA A 162 -1.35 -8.10 7.06
CA ALA A 162 -1.09 -7.77 8.46
C ALA A 162 -0.88 -6.26 8.68
N VAL A 163 -0.52 -5.51 7.63
CA VAL A 163 -0.09 -4.13 7.71
C VAL A 163 -0.79 -3.27 6.65
N GLN A 164 -1.22 -2.07 7.04
CA GLN A 164 -1.56 -0.98 6.13
C GLN A 164 -0.44 0.07 6.11
N ARG A 165 -0.42 0.94 5.09
CA ARG A 165 0.47 2.11 5.02
C ARG A 165 0.01 3.19 6.02
N SER A 166 0.25 2.93 7.30
CA SER A 166 -0.21 3.77 8.41
C SER A 166 0.61 3.43 9.67
N ASN A 167 1.25 4.40 10.27
CA ASN A 167 2.13 4.18 11.43
C ASN A 167 3.19 3.10 11.18
N ILE A 168 3.88 3.14 10.04
CA ILE A 168 4.78 2.08 9.60
C ILE A 168 6.10 2.59 9.05
N GLU A 169 7.17 1.89 9.35
CA GLU A 169 8.45 1.92 8.67
C GLU A 169 8.81 0.51 8.24
N SER A 170 9.28 0.33 7.00
CA SER A 170 9.60 -0.99 6.49
C SER A 170 10.73 -0.96 5.48
N PRO A 171 11.96 -1.32 5.88
CA PRO A 171 12.94 -1.81 4.93
C PRO A 171 12.48 -3.15 4.37
N ASN A 172 12.51 -3.29 3.04
CA ASN A 172 12.08 -4.52 2.40
C ASN A 172 12.87 -4.83 1.14
N VAL A 173 12.88 -6.11 0.75
CA VAL A 173 13.65 -6.62 -0.38
C VAL A 173 12.77 -7.48 -1.26
N LEU A 174 12.67 -7.12 -2.53
CA LEU A 174 11.91 -7.83 -3.54
C LEU A 174 12.86 -8.47 -4.57
N LEU A 175 12.74 -9.77 -4.77
CA LEU A 175 13.39 -10.52 -5.84
C LEU A 175 12.35 -11.08 -6.79
N THR A 176 12.41 -10.69 -8.06
CA THR A 176 11.59 -11.30 -9.11
C THR A 176 12.48 -12.08 -10.07
N MET A 177 11.95 -13.19 -10.59
CA MET A 177 12.65 -14.07 -11.52
C MET A 177 11.70 -14.63 -12.57
N GLN A 178 12.24 -14.96 -13.73
CA GLN A 178 11.53 -15.65 -14.82
C GLN A 178 12.32 -16.89 -15.26
N PRO A 179 12.22 -18.02 -14.52
CA PRO A 179 12.97 -19.25 -14.83
C PRO A 179 12.63 -19.85 -16.18
N ARG A 180 11.38 -19.67 -16.65
CA ARG A 180 10.86 -20.10 -17.94
C ARG A 180 9.96 -19.02 -18.53
N GLU A 181 9.73 -19.05 -19.83
CA GLU A 181 8.90 -18.09 -20.56
C GLU A 181 7.50 -17.89 -19.93
N LYS A 182 6.91 -18.95 -19.40
CA LYS A 182 5.55 -18.95 -18.80
C LYS A 182 5.54 -18.96 -17.28
N LEU A 183 6.70 -18.97 -16.61
CA LEU A 183 6.80 -19.06 -15.15
C LEU A 183 7.50 -17.84 -14.60
N SER A 184 6.81 -17.09 -13.76
CA SER A 184 7.36 -15.98 -12.97
C SER A 184 7.35 -16.33 -11.50
N LEU A 185 8.42 -15.97 -10.80
CA LEU A 185 8.56 -16.14 -9.36
C LEU A 185 8.79 -14.79 -8.72
N LEU A 186 8.23 -14.60 -7.52
CA LEU A 186 8.43 -13.42 -6.67
C LEU A 186 8.74 -13.91 -5.26
N PHE A 187 9.74 -13.29 -4.64
CA PHE A 187 10.05 -13.39 -3.22
C PHE A 187 10.09 -11.98 -2.68
N TRP A 188 9.35 -11.71 -1.61
CA TRP A 188 9.33 -10.40 -0.98
C TRP A 188 9.49 -10.57 0.53
N TYR A 189 10.52 -9.97 1.08
CA TYR A 189 10.76 -9.95 2.51
C TYR A 189 10.56 -8.53 3.03
N TYR A 190 9.80 -8.43 4.11
CA TYR A 190 9.53 -7.20 4.84
C TYR A 190 9.99 -7.31 6.28
N HIS A 191 10.57 -6.23 6.79
CA HIS A 191 10.70 -5.99 8.21
C HIS A 191 9.79 -4.81 8.59
N PHE A 192 8.82 -5.02 9.46
CA PHE A 192 7.82 -4.04 9.83
C PHE A 192 8.08 -3.46 11.20
N MET A 193 8.14 -2.13 11.29
CA MET A 193 8.26 -1.37 12.51
C MET A 193 7.18 -0.30 12.59
N ALA A 194 6.56 -0.11 13.76
CA ALA A 194 5.70 1.04 13.98
C ALA A 194 6.55 2.31 14.05
N ASN A 195 6.16 3.37 13.36
CA ASN A 195 6.79 4.69 13.44
C ASN A 195 6.61 5.31 14.86
N GLN A 196 5.44 5.11 15.46
CA GLN A 196 5.14 5.51 16.82
C GLN A 196 4.75 4.30 17.66
N ALA A 197 5.52 3.99 18.70
CA ALA A 197 5.23 2.86 19.61
C ALA A 197 3.86 2.99 20.29
N GLY A 198 3.50 4.22 20.69
CA GLY A 198 2.24 4.54 21.38
C GLY A 198 1.00 4.53 20.50
N ASP A 199 1.14 4.28 19.20
CA ASP A 199 0.04 4.20 18.25
C ASP A 199 -0.09 2.80 17.66
N ILE A 200 -1.28 2.47 17.13
CA ILE A 200 -1.53 1.18 16.48
C ILE A 200 -1.02 1.18 15.02
N VAL A 201 -0.62 0.03 14.53
CA VAL A 201 -0.45 -0.26 13.11
C VAL A 201 -1.73 -0.94 12.63
N PRO A 202 -2.54 -0.30 11.78
CA PRO A 202 -3.76 -0.92 11.27
C PRO A 202 -3.47 -2.09 10.34
N SER A 203 -4.37 -3.07 10.31
CA SER A 203 -4.36 -4.23 9.41
C SER A 203 -5.57 -4.20 8.47
N ILE A 204 -5.46 -4.77 7.28
CA ILE A 204 -6.59 -4.91 6.33
C ILE A 204 -7.58 -5.96 6.85
N GLY A 205 -7.09 -7.09 7.35
CA GLY A 205 -7.89 -8.21 7.83
C GLY A 205 -8.45 -8.06 9.26
N GLY A 206 -8.15 -6.94 9.93
CA GLY A 206 -8.54 -6.70 11.32
C GLY A 206 -7.33 -6.52 12.23
N THR A 207 -7.27 -5.40 12.91
CA THR A 207 -6.13 -4.99 13.75
C THR A 207 -6.04 -5.86 15.01
N PRO A 208 -4.96 -6.64 15.21
CA PRO A 208 -4.77 -7.44 16.41
C PRO A 208 -4.54 -6.53 17.64
N PRO A 209 -4.70 -7.06 18.86
CA PRO A 209 -4.24 -6.37 20.08
C PRO A 209 -2.74 -6.08 20.02
N GLN A 210 -2.34 -4.84 20.36
CA GLN A 210 -0.96 -4.36 20.24
C GLN A 210 -0.43 -3.75 21.52
N SER A 211 0.88 -3.94 21.73
CA SER A 211 1.65 -3.21 22.74
C SER A 211 1.80 -1.74 22.30
N LEU A 212 1.63 -0.81 23.23
CA LEU A 212 1.86 0.61 23.02
C LEU A 212 3.26 1.07 23.46
N THR A 213 4.18 0.14 23.71
CA THR A 213 5.55 0.43 24.14
C THR A 213 6.62 -0.17 23.22
N SER A 214 6.21 -1.03 22.28
CA SER A 214 7.10 -1.63 21.28
C SER A 214 6.84 -1.05 19.88
N THR A 215 7.90 -0.92 19.10
CA THR A 215 7.83 -0.61 17.66
C THR A 215 7.98 -1.86 16.79
N ASP A 216 8.55 -2.95 17.30
CA ASP A 216 8.78 -4.18 16.54
C ASP A 216 7.44 -4.87 16.23
N PHE A 217 6.97 -4.71 14.97
CA PHE A 217 5.71 -5.28 14.52
C PHE A 217 5.89 -6.71 14.01
N GLY A 218 7.01 -7.00 13.33
CA GLY A 218 7.35 -8.33 12.85
C GLY A 218 7.95 -8.36 11.46
N ASP A 219 8.05 -9.56 10.91
CA ASP A 219 8.63 -9.83 9.60
C ASP A 219 7.65 -10.62 8.74
N GLU A 220 7.65 -10.41 7.43
CA GLU A 220 6.86 -11.23 6.49
C GLU A 220 7.73 -11.67 5.32
N LEU A 221 7.59 -12.94 4.93
CA LEU A 221 8.17 -13.48 3.72
C LEU A 221 7.07 -14.02 2.82
N ASP A 222 7.02 -13.48 1.62
CA ASP A 222 6.09 -13.89 0.57
C ASP A 222 6.81 -14.66 -0.54
N PHE A 223 6.19 -15.72 -0.99
CA PHE A 223 6.56 -16.45 -2.19
C PHE A 223 5.36 -16.59 -3.12
N ILE A 224 5.50 -16.10 -4.36
CA ILE A 224 4.46 -16.17 -5.38
C ILE A 224 5.03 -16.83 -6.63
N ALA A 225 4.34 -17.85 -7.13
CA ALA A 225 4.60 -18.46 -8.42
C ALA A 225 3.41 -18.23 -9.36
N THR A 226 3.64 -17.61 -10.51
CA THR A 226 2.60 -17.37 -11.52
C THR A 226 2.94 -18.13 -12.80
N TYR A 227 2.02 -18.97 -13.28
CA TYR A 227 2.17 -19.72 -14.51
C TYR A 227 1.15 -19.25 -15.55
N ALA A 228 1.63 -18.72 -16.67
CA ALA A 228 0.82 -18.33 -17.82
C ALA A 228 0.38 -19.56 -18.61
N ILE A 229 -0.89 -19.96 -18.51
CA ILE A 229 -1.48 -21.07 -19.28
C ILE A 229 -1.59 -20.64 -20.75
N SER A 230 -2.16 -19.44 -20.97
CA SER A 230 -2.35 -18.81 -22.27
C SER A 230 -2.16 -17.30 -22.18
N PRO A 231 -2.18 -16.54 -23.29
CA PRO A 231 -2.14 -15.07 -23.24
C PRO A 231 -3.29 -14.42 -22.43
N ARG A 232 -4.36 -15.17 -22.16
CA ARG A 232 -5.56 -14.70 -21.45
C ARG A 232 -5.82 -15.40 -20.13
N SER A 233 -4.95 -16.34 -19.70
CA SER A 233 -5.20 -17.13 -18.50
C SER A 233 -3.92 -17.43 -17.76
N ASN A 234 -3.93 -17.24 -16.46
CA ASN A 234 -2.84 -17.61 -15.57
C ASN A 234 -3.35 -18.32 -14.31
N ILE A 235 -2.47 -19.09 -13.69
CA ILE A 235 -2.64 -19.62 -12.34
C ILE A 235 -1.54 -19.03 -11.46
N LEU A 236 -1.91 -18.61 -10.27
CA LEU A 236 -1.04 -18.13 -9.23
C LEU A 236 -1.13 -19.06 -8.02
N LEU A 237 0.01 -19.40 -7.45
CA LEU A 237 0.15 -20.06 -6.16
C LEU A 237 0.98 -19.14 -5.26
N GLY A 238 0.45 -18.83 -4.08
CA GLY A 238 1.10 -18.01 -3.06
C GLY A 238 1.25 -18.73 -1.74
N TYR A 239 2.37 -18.46 -1.06
CA TYR A 239 2.62 -18.79 0.33
C TYR A 239 3.27 -17.61 1.02
N SER A 240 2.75 -17.23 2.17
CA SER A 240 3.29 -16.19 3.01
C SER A 240 3.40 -16.66 4.44
N HIS A 241 4.46 -16.22 5.13
CA HIS A 241 4.65 -16.45 6.55
C HIS A 241 4.97 -15.14 7.26
N PHE A 242 4.26 -14.87 8.34
CA PHE A 242 4.46 -13.70 9.18
C PHE A 242 4.94 -14.11 10.56
N TRP A 243 6.16 -13.68 10.91
CA TRP A 243 6.72 -13.78 12.27
C TRP A 243 6.32 -12.51 13.03
N ARG A 244 5.51 -12.68 14.06
CA ARG A 244 5.07 -11.56 14.88
C ARG A 244 6.22 -10.95 15.69
N GLY A 245 6.30 -9.63 15.72
CA GLY A 245 7.17 -8.89 16.62
C GLY A 245 6.54 -8.68 17.99
N SER A 246 7.30 -8.04 18.87
CA SER A 246 6.89 -7.79 20.27
C SER A 246 5.74 -6.77 20.39
N LYS A 247 5.39 -6.05 19.31
CA LYS A 247 4.23 -5.16 19.28
C LYS A 247 2.90 -5.93 19.20
N ILE A 248 2.87 -7.10 18.57
CA ILE A 248 1.67 -7.93 18.43
C ILE A 248 1.49 -8.81 19.65
N LEU A 249 0.35 -8.69 20.33
CA LEU A 249 0.04 -9.47 21.55
C LEU A 249 -0.66 -10.81 21.26
N ALA A 250 -0.92 -11.14 19.98
CA ALA A 250 -1.42 -12.46 19.60
C ALA A 250 -0.40 -13.56 19.94
N PRO A 251 -0.83 -14.78 20.27
CA PRO A 251 0.08 -15.84 20.75
C PRO A 251 0.89 -16.52 19.66
N THR A 252 0.48 -16.42 18.38
CA THR A 252 1.03 -17.21 17.26
C THR A 252 1.41 -16.33 16.08
N ASP A 253 2.37 -16.81 15.30
CA ASP A 253 2.68 -16.36 13.96
C ASP A 253 1.53 -16.72 12.98
N ALA A 254 1.58 -16.23 11.75
CA ALA A 254 0.54 -16.51 10.76
C ALA A 254 1.12 -17.09 9.47
N ASP A 255 0.38 -18.04 8.89
CA ASP A 255 0.64 -18.60 7.57
C ASP A 255 -0.55 -18.33 6.64
N PHE A 256 -0.27 -18.04 5.36
CA PHE A 256 -1.28 -17.84 4.36
C PHE A 256 -0.91 -18.58 3.07
N ILE A 257 -1.79 -19.46 2.62
CA ILE A 257 -1.66 -20.18 1.36
C ILE A 257 -2.87 -19.88 0.52
N TYR A 258 -2.64 -19.52 -0.75
CA TYR A 258 -3.75 -19.27 -1.66
C TYR A 258 -3.40 -19.67 -3.08
N THR A 259 -4.44 -19.90 -3.88
CA THR A 259 -4.34 -20.09 -5.31
C THR A 259 -5.39 -19.24 -6.02
N GLN A 260 -5.02 -18.67 -7.13
CA GLN A 260 -5.90 -17.86 -7.97
C GLN A 260 -5.80 -18.32 -9.42
N TRP A 261 -6.93 -18.47 -10.05
CA TRP A 261 -7.01 -18.61 -11.50
C TRP A 261 -7.63 -17.34 -12.08
N GLU A 262 -6.96 -16.75 -13.03
CA GLU A 262 -7.41 -15.55 -13.72
C GLU A 262 -7.69 -15.88 -15.20
N LEU A 263 -8.82 -15.39 -15.71
CA LEU A 263 -9.24 -15.51 -17.10
C LEU A 263 -9.70 -14.14 -17.61
N ASN A 264 -9.04 -13.66 -18.68
CA ASN A 264 -9.40 -12.44 -19.39
C ASN A 264 -10.05 -12.80 -20.73
N PHE A 265 -11.24 -12.33 -21.02
CA PHE A 265 -12.03 -12.62 -22.22
C PHE A 265 -12.41 -11.37 -23.00
#